data_609128e81984ac5496bf22ac823684c9
#
_entry.id   609128e81984ac5496bf22ac823684c9
#
_cell.length_a   1.000
_cell.length_b   1.000
_cell.length_c   1.000
_cell.angle_alpha   90.00
_cell.angle_beta   90.00
_cell.angle_gamma   90.00
#
_symmetry.space_group_name_H-M   'P 1'
#
loop_
_entity.id
_entity.type
_entity.pdbx_description
1 polymer ?
#
loop_
_entity_poly.entity_id
_entity_poly.type
_entity_poly.pdbx_seq_one_letter_code
_entity_poly.pdbx_strand_id
1 'polypeptide(L)'
;MMAPNGAIDAKNRERKMRRGRILLTALAVLASAAMFNSTTGAQTPIDNATPTPDNAVMLTIFLKHDQSRPLGELNAQLDRQGFYKAFPPDGVEVVSWSVMMGIGQVVTLRLPASRLREVNRIIETSAWGAYHTEFYPTYDYKPIGLENHEKAMQK
;
A
#
# COMPACT_ATOMS: atom_id res chain seq x y z
N MET A 1 43.91 -58.82 -1.96
CA MET A 1 43.11 -58.61 -3.18
C MET A 1 43.09 -57.16 -3.49
N MET A 2 43.96 -56.68 -4.38
CA MET A 2 44.24 -55.26 -4.71
C MET A 2 43.34 -54.86 -5.89
N ALA A 3 42.57 -53.80 -5.75
CA ALA A 3 41.82 -53.20 -6.85
C ALA A 3 42.59 -52.00 -7.45
N PRO A 4 42.52 -51.76 -8.78
CA PRO A 4 43.48 -50.94 -9.50
C PRO A 4 43.15 -49.43 -9.49
N ASN A 5 44.18 -48.65 -9.26
CA ASN A 5 44.23 -47.18 -9.24
C ASN A 5 44.27 -46.53 -10.66
N GLY A 6 43.51 -47.05 -11.63
CA GLY A 6 43.61 -46.56 -13.01
C GLY A 6 42.61 -45.47 -13.43
N ALA A 7 41.56 -45.24 -12.68
CA ALA A 7 40.45 -44.38 -13.15
C ALA A 7 40.58 -42.89 -12.79
N ILE A 8 41.47 -42.54 -11.85
CA ILE A 8 41.60 -41.15 -11.36
C ILE A 8 42.58 -40.34 -12.24
N ASP A 9 43.54 -41.00 -12.90
CA ASP A 9 44.57 -40.33 -13.67
C ASP A 9 44.11 -39.90 -15.08
N ALA A 10 43.17 -40.62 -15.67
CA ALA A 10 42.59 -40.25 -16.97
C ALA A 10 41.73 -38.96 -16.90
N LYS A 11 41.01 -38.76 -15.79
CA LYS A 11 40.12 -37.60 -15.63
C LYS A 11 40.89 -36.29 -15.34
N ASN A 12 42.10 -36.40 -14.82
CA ASN A 12 42.98 -35.23 -14.57
C ASN A 12 43.75 -34.77 -15.83
N ARG A 13 44.01 -35.66 -16.78
CA ARG A 13 44.63 -35.30 -18.05
C ARG A 13 43.68 -34.56 -18.99
N GLU A 14 42.40 -34.91 -18.99
CA GLU A 14 41.40 -34.20 -19.80
C GLU A 14 41.12 -32.79 -19.31
N ARG A 15 41.19 -32.55 -18.00
CA ARG A 15 41.01 -31.20 -17.44
C ARG A 15 42.16 -30.25 -17.76
N LYS A 16 43.36 -30.77 -17.98
CA LYS A 16 44.57 -29.94 -18.30
C LYS A 16 44.61 -29.51 -19.76
N MET A 17 44.05 -30.31 -20.68
CA MET A 17 43.99 -29.96 -22.09
C MET A 17 42.85 -28.99 -22.46
N ARG A 18 41.82 -28.85 -21.64
CA ARG A 18 40.75 -27.87 -21.89
C ARG A 18 41.09 -26.44 -21.45
N ARG A 19 42.14 -26.26 -20.61
CA ARG A 19 42.55 -24.91 -20.14
C ARG A 19 43.51 -24.19 -21.08
N GLY A 20 44.00 -24.82 -22.13
CA GLY A 20 44.98 -24.25 -23.07
C GLY A 20 44.38 -23.68 -24.36
N ARG A 21 43.05 -23.74 -24.59
CA ARG A 21 42.44 -23.31 -25.87
C ARG A 21 41.41 -22.19 -25.75
N ILE A 22 41.36 -21.49 -24.62
CA ILE A 22 40.44 -20.35 -24.42
C ILE A 22 41.24 -19.05 -24.19
N LEU A 23 42.28 -18.85 -24.96
CA LEU A 23 43.09 -17.64 -24.83
C LEU A 23 43.53 -17.07 -26.20
N LEU A 24 42.62 -17.06 -27.18
CA LEU A 24 42.90 -16.36 -28.45
C LEU A 24 41.65 -16.12 -29.30
N THR A 25 40.54 -15.60 -28.69
CA THR A 25 39.47 -14.91 -29.44
C THR A 25 38.71 -13.96 -28.53
N ALA A 26 39.40 -12.98 -27.99
CA ALA A 26 38.77 -11.90 -27.24
C ALA A 26 39.35 -10.57 -27.68
N LEU A 27 39.20 -10.24 -28.97
CA LEU A 27 39.42 -8.85 -29.41
C LEU A 27 38.64 -8.61 -30.70
N ALA A 28 37.38 -8.29 -30.63
CA ALA A 28 36.61 -7.50 -31.61
C ALA A 28 35.10 -7.64 -31.35
N VAL A 29 34.54 -7.08 -30.26
CA VAL A 29 33.18 -6.54 -30.24
C VAL A 29 33.17 -5.40 -29.23
N LEU A 30 33.78 -4.32 -29.63
CA LEU A 30 33.54 -2.99 -29.01
C LEU A 30 32.81 -2.20 -30.07
N ALA A 31 31.55 -2.01 -29.89
CA ALA A 31 30.71 -0.91 -30.38
C ALA A 31 29.29 -1.38 -30.67
N SER A 32 28.45 -1.44 -29.69
CA SER A 32 27.01 -1.17 -29.77
C SER A 32 26.43 -1.23 -28.36
N ALA A 33 26.90 -0.36 -27.45
CA ALA A 33 26.14 0.02 -26.30
C ALA A 33 25.04 0.96 -26.79
N ALA A 34 24.02 0.39 -27.42
CA ALA A 34 22.76 1.06 -27.60
C ALA A 34 22.24 1.43 -26.21
N MET A 35 22.13 2.72 -25.99
CA MET A 35 21.51 3.32 -24.80
C MET A 35 20.08 2.79 -24.68
N PHE A 36 19.92 1.69 -23.97
CA PHE A 36 18.64 1.44 -23.31
C PHE A 36 18.55 2.46 -22.18
N ASN A 37 18.06 3.65 -22.50
CA ASN A 37 17.41 4.48 -21.50
C ASN A 37 16.28 3.65 -20.94
N SER A 38 16.56 2.85 -19.93
CA SER A 38 15.55 2.40 -19.00
C SER A 38 15.00 3.67 -18.36
N THR A 39 13.92 4.19 -18.91
CA THR A 39 13.03 5.06 -18.15
C THR A 39 12.58 4.21 -16.96
N THR A 40 13.38 4.23 -15.91
CA THR A 40 12.94 3.85 -14.60
C THR A 40 11.75 4.77 -14.36
N GLY A 41 10.54 4.25 -14.54
CA GLY A 41 9.34 4.96 -14.16
C GLY A 41 9.58 5.37 -12.72
N ALA A 42 9.79 6.66 -12.51
CA ALA A 42 9.89 7.22 -11.19
C ALA A 42 8.61 6.82 -10.47
N GLN A 43 8.70 5.82 -9.60
CA GLN A 43 7.66 5.59 -8.62
C GLN A 43 7.59 6.92 -7.87
N THR A 44 6.49 7.64 -8.09
CA THR A 44 6.19 8.83 -7.31
C THR A 44 6.35 8.42 -5.85
N PRO A 45 7.20 9.07 -5.06
CA PRO A 45 7.33 8.77 -3.64
C PRO A 45 5.93 8.77 -3.05
N ILE A 46 5.62 7.79 -2.22
CA ILE A 46 4.38 7.81 -1.42
C ILE A 46 4.44 9.14 -0.70
N ASP A 47 3.55 10.04 -1.06
CA ASP A 47 3.50 11.38 -0.50
C ASP A 47 3.04 11.23 0.95
N ASN A 48 4.01 11.16 1.87
CA ASN A 48 3.78 11.23 3.31
C ASN A 48 3.58 12.70 3.76
N ALA A 49 3.36 13.60 2.81
CA ALA A 49 3.15 15.00 3.09
C ALA A 49 1.95 15.20 4.01
N THR A 50 2.11 16.13 4.94
CA THR A 50 0.99 16.63 5.75
C THR A 50 -0.09 17.14 4.81
N PRO A 51 -1.38 16.82 5.08
CA PRO A 51 -2.47 17.32 4.26
C PRO A 51 -2.43 18.84 4.15
N THR A 52 -2.44 19.33 2.92
CA THR A 52 -2.56 20.76 2.61
C THR A 52 -3.89 21.01 1.91
N PRO A 53 -4.40 22.23 1.83
CA PRO A 53 -5.62 22.54 1.09
C PRO A 53 -5.59 22.04 -0.36
N ASP A 54 -4.40 21.99 -0.98
CA ASP A 54 -4.26 21.65 -2.39
C ASP A 54 -4.14 20.15 -2.67
N ASN A 55 -3.69 19.34 -1.69
CA ASN A 55 -3.47 17.91 -1.86
C ASN A 55 -4.40 17.04 -1.01
N ALA A 56 -5.15 17.64 -0.08
CA ALA A 56 -6.00 16.93 0.85
C ALA A 56 -7.37 16.63 0.25
N VAL A 57 -7.77 15.38 0.38
CA VAL A 57 -9.15 14.96 0.20
C VAL A 57 -9.75 14.62 1.55
N MET A 58 -11.06 14.82 1.69
CA MET A 58 -11.81 14.24 2.80
C MET A 58 -12.37 12.89 2.37
N LEU A 59 -12.29 11.92 3.26
CA LEU A 59 -12.82 10.58 3.03
C LEU A 59 -13.80 10.25 4.15
N THR A 60 -15.08 10.15 3.82
CA THR A 60 -16.10 9.68 4.76
C THR A 60 -16.28 8.19 4.60
N ILE A 61 -16.15 7.46 5.70
CA ILE A 61 -16.17 6.00 5.76
C ILE A 61 -17.33 5.59 6.67
N PHE A 62 -18.23 4.77 6.14
CA PHE A 62 -19.27 4.12 6.93
C PHE A 62 -18.78 2.72 7.31
N LEU A 63 -18.68 2.47 8.60
CA LEU A 63 -18.34 1.19 9.21
C LEU A 63 -19.63 0.58 9.75
N LYS A 64 -20.39 -0.04 8.86
CA LYS A 64 -21.71 -0.62 9.18
C LYS A 64 -21.54 -1.93 9.92
N HIS A 65 -22.18 -2.05 11.09
CA HIS A 65 -22.16 -3.28 11.87
C HIS A 65 -22.84 -4.43 11.12
N ASP A 66 -22.26 -5.60 11.19
CA ASP A 66 -22.97 -6.85 10.86
C ASP A 66 -24.01 -7.14 11.93
N GLN A 67 -25.28 -6.81 11.63
CA GLN A 67 -26.39 -6.94 12.57
C GLN A 67 -26.83 -8.40 12.81
N SER A 68 -26.26 -9.36 12.09
CA SER A 68 -26.49 -10.78 12.34
C SER A 68 -25.76 -11.29 13.59
N ARG A 69 -24.87 -10.48 14.17
CA ARG A 69 -24.01 -10.83 15.29
C ARG A 69 -24.09 -9.82 16.43
N PRO A 70 -23.97 -10.28 17.69
CA PRO A 70 -23.92 -9.38 18.84
C PRO A 70 -22.71 -8.43 18.77
N LEU A 71 -22.89 -7.19 19.23
CA LEU A 71 -21.83 -6.17 19.22
C LEU A 71 -20.57 -6.60 19.97
N GLY A 72 -20.72 -7.38 21.06
CA GLY A 72 -19.58 -7.92 21.80
C GLY A 72 -18.69 -8.85 20.98
N GLU A 73 -19.26 -9.65 20.08
CA GLU A 73 -18.50 -10.52 19.18
C GLU A 73 -17.77 -9.71 18.11
N LEU A 74 -18.42 -8.69 17.56
CA LEU A 74 -17.81 -7.77 16.59
C LEU A 74 -16.61 -7.04 17.22
N ASN A 75 -16.76 -6.50 18.42
CA ASN A 75 -15.68 -5.85 19.14
C ASN A 75 -14.51 -6.80 19.43
N ALA A 76 -14.80 -8.00 19.91
CA ALA A 76 -13.77 -9.01 20.13
C ALA A 76 -13.04 -9.42 18.83
N GLN A 77 -13.74 -9.39 17.69
CA GLN A 77 -13.11 -9.61 16.39
C GLN A 77 -12.19 -8.46 15.99
N LEU A 78 -12.63 -7.22 16.13
CA LEU A 78 -11.84 -6.02 15.84
C LEU A 78 -10.56 -5.99 16.71
N ASP A 79 -10.68 -6.33 17.98
CA ASP A 79 -9.52 -6.41 18.88
C ASP A 79 -8.52 -7.46 18.41
N ARG A 80 -8.98 -8.66 18.04
CA ARG A 80 -8.09 -9.72 17.52
C ARG A 80 -7.44 -9.33 16.19
N GLN A 81 -8.13 -8.60 15.35
CA GLN A 81 -7.62 -8.09 14.06
C GLN A 81 -6.73 -6.85 14.23
N GLY A 82 -6.67 -6.27 15.43
CA GLY A 82 -5.86 -5.09 15.72
C GLY A 82 -6.39 -3.81 15.08
N PHE A 83 -7.71 -3.69 14.88
CA PHE A 83 -8.31 -2.55 14.20
C PHE A 83 -7.91 -1.22 14.86
N TYR A 84 -8.14 -1.05 16.15
CA TYR A 84 -7.83 0.22 16.85
C TYR A 84 -6.33 0.50 17.00
N LYS A 85 -5.48 -0.49 16.72
CA LYS A 85 -4.02 -0.29 16.65
C LYS A 85 -3.57 0.23 15.28
N ALA A 86 -4.28 -0.17 14.22
CA ALA A 86 -3.91 0.15 12.84
C ALA A 86 -4.69 1.34 12.28
N PHE A 87 -5.90 1.61 12.81
CA PHE A 87 -6.80 2.65 12.31
C PHE A 87 -7.15 3.67 13.42
N PRO A 88 -7.04 4.98 13.16
CA PRO A 88 -6.59 5.60 11.91
C PRO A 88 -5.08 5.46 11.69
N PRO A 89 -4.58 5.49 10.43
CA PRO A 89 -3.14 5.49 10.16
C PRO A 89 -2.44 6.72 10.75
N ASP A 90 -1.18 6.56 11.13
CA ASP A 90 -0.37 7.66 11.63
C ASP A 90 -0.31 8.84 10.66
N GLY A 91 -0.46 10.06 11.18
CA GLY A 91 -0.41 11.29 10.39
C GLY A 91 -1.63 11.55 9.51
N VAL A 92 -2.70 10.76 9.63
CA VAL A 92 -4.02 11.05 9.04
C VAL A 92 -4.87 11.81 10.05
N GLU A 93 -5.42 12.94 9.63
CA GLU A 93 -6.30 13.76 10.48
C GLU A 93 -7.67 13.10 10.57
N VAL A 94 -8.17 12.90 11.79
CA VAL A 94 -9.56 12.51 12.04
C VAL A 94 -10.39 13.76 12.20
N VAL A 95 -11.18 14.10 11.19
CA VAL A 95 -12.09 15.26 11.21
C VAL A 95 -13.30 15.00 12.10
N SER A 96 -13.85 13.79 12.01
CA SER A 96 -14.95 13.35 12.85
C SER A 96 -14.98 11.84 12.98
N TRP A 97 -15.48 11.35 14.12
CA TRP A 97 -15.77 9.94 14.36
C TRP A 97 -17.01 9.84 15.23
N SER A 98 -18.10 9.38 14.66
CA SER A 98 -19.41 9.35 15.32
C SER A 98 -20.07 7.98 15.18
N VAL A 99 -20.99 7.70 16.06
CA VAL A 99 -21.88 6.54 15.95
C VAL A 99 -23.20 6.99 15.33
N MET A 100 -23.59 6.36 14.25
CA MET A 100 -24.91 6.46 13.65
C MET A 100 -25.77 5.31 14.18
N MET A 101 -26.73 5.62 15.06
CA MET A 101 -27.56 4.61 15.71
C MET A 101 -28.26 3.73 14.68
N GLY A 102 -28.21 2.41 14.91
CA GLY A 102 -28.83 1.42 14.02
C GLY A 102 -28.01 1.10 12.77
N ILE A 103 -26.89 1.79 12.52
CA ILE A 103 -26.02 1.54 11.35
C ILE A 103 -24.64 1.11 11.80
N GLY A 104 -23.94 1.94 12.57
CA GLY A 104 -22.56 1.68 12.97
C GLY A 104 -21.79 2.98 13.17
N GLN A 105 -20.54 3.01 12.76
CA GLN A 105 -19.68 4.18 12.91
C GLN A 105 -19.51 4.92 11.59
N VAL A 106 -19.39 6.23 11.66
CA VAL A 106 -19.05 7.10 10.53
C VAL A 106 -17.80 7.87 10.88
N VAL A 107 -16.77 7.72 10.07
CA VAL A 107 -15.49 8.38 10.26
C VAL A 107 -15.20 9.27 9.06
N THR A 108 -14.83 10.51 9.30
CA THR A 108 -14.33 11.41 8.25
C THR A 108 -12.87 11.70 8.51
N LEU A 109 -12.04 11.35 7.54
CA LEU A 109 -10.61 11.57 7.55
C LEU A 109 -10.25 12.70 6.60
N ARG A 110 -9.14 13.42 6.89
CA ARG A 110 -8.47 14.30 5.94
C ARG A 110 -7.07 13.78 5.69
N LEU A 111 -6.74 13.53 4.42
CA LEU A 111 -5.49 12.87 4.02
C LEU A 111 -5.11 13.25 2.59
N PRO A 112 -3.82 13.16 2.22
CA PRO A 112 -3.43 13.25 0.81
C PRO A 112 -4.06 12.12 -0.01
N ALA A 113 -4.47 12.42 -1.24
CA ALA A 113 -5.11 11.43 -2.13
C ALA A 113 -4.22 10.18 -2.36
N SER A 114 -2.90 10.33 -2.32
CA SER A 114 -1.93 9.24 -2.41
C SER A 114 -2.07 8.18 -1.32
N ARG A 115 -2.64 8.54 -0.14
CA ARG A 115 -2.83 7.64 1.00
C ARG A 115 -4.20 6.93 1.03
N LEU A 116 -5.09 7.19 0.09
CA LEU A 116 -6.41 6.53 0.04
C LEU A 116 -6.30 5.00 0.04
N ARG A 117 -5.36 4.46 -0.74
CA ARG A 117 -5.11 3.01 -0.80
C ARG A 117 -4.66 2.43 0.54
N GLU A 118 -3.84 3.17 1.29
CA GLU A 118 -3.37 2.75 2.62
C GLU A 118 -4.54 2.60 3.58
N VAL A 119 -5.41 3.62 3.67
CA VAL A 119 -6.61 3.59 4.51
C VAL A 119 -7.52 2.42 4.17
N ASN A 120 -7.81 2.22 2.87
CA ASN A 120 -8.63 1.11 2.41
C ASN A 120 -8.03 -0.24 2.84
N ARG A 121 -6.73 -0.45 2.62
CA ARG A 121 -6.06 -1.71 2.97
C ARG A 121 -6.06 -1.98 4.48
N ILE A 122 -5.87 -0.96 5.31
CA ILE A 122 -5.93 -1.11 6.76
C ILE A 122 -7.31 -1.64 7.16
N ILE A 123 -8.37 -1.05 6.64
CA ILE A 123 -9.74 -1.47 6.95
C ILE A 123 -10.00 -2.88 6.42
N GLU A 124 -9.61 -3.20 5.19
CA GLU A 124 -9.75 -4.54 4.63
C GLU A 124 -9.05 -5.61 5.46
N THR A 125 -7.90 -5.30 6.05
CA THR A 125 -7.13 -6.28 6.83
C THR A 125 -7.53 -6.36 8.29
N SER A 126 -7.99 -5.25 8.88
CA SER A 126 -8.22 -5.15 10.34
C SER A 126 -9.69 -5.09 10.75
N ALA A 127 -10.61 -4.86 9.81
CA ALA A 127 -12.05 -4.75 10.09
C ALA A 127 -12.93 -5.68 9.25
N TRP A 128 -12.31 -6.51 8.40
CA TRP A 128 -13.04 -7.42 7.51
C TRP A 128 -13.90 -8.43 8.29
N GLY A 129 -15.15 -8.55 7.89
CA GLY A 129 -16.12 -9.44 8.56
C GLY A 129 -16.66 -8.92 9.90
N ALA A 130 -16.15 -7.78 10.41
CA ALA A 130 -16.76 -7.07 11.53
C ALA A 130 -17.62 -5.91 11.04
N TYR A 131 -17.17 -5.25 9.96
CA TYR A 131 -17.89 -4.16 9.31
C TYR A 131 -18.16 -4.45 7.83
N HIS A 132 -19.32 -3.99 7.37
CA HIS A 132 -19.56 -3.71 5.97
C HIS A 132 -19.19 -2.24 5.72
N THR A 133 -18.24 -1.98 4.82
CA THR A 133 -17.62 -0.66 4.66
C THR A 133 -18.02 0.02 3.37
N GLU A 134 -18.25 1.32 3.43
CA GLU A 134 -18.50 2.18 2.28
C GLU A 134 -17.58 3.40 2.37
N PHE A 135 -17.02 3.82 1.25
CA PHE A 135 -16.04 4.90 1.16
C PHE A 135 -16.54 5.98 0.22
N TYR A 136 -16.61 7.22 0.73
CA TYR A 136 -17.07 8.37 -0.03
C TYR A 136 -16.02 9.49 0.04
N PRO A 137 -15.32 9.80 -1.05
CA PRO A 137 -14.57 11.04 -1.14
C PRO A 137 -15.53 12.23 -1.00
N THR A 138 -15.18 13.16 -0.14
CA THR A 138 -15.97 14.35 0.16
C THR A 138 -15.08 15.58 0.13
N TYR A 139 -15.68 16.76 0.20
CA TYR A 139 -14.98 18.02 0.41
C TYR A 139 -15.71 18.88 1.43
N ASP A 140 -14.98 19.80 2.06
CA ASP A 140 -15.58 20.68 3.04
C ASP A 140 -16.39 21.80 2.36
N TYR A 141 -17.69 21.67 2.40
CA TYR A 141 -18.62 22.67 1.85
C TYR A 141 -19.08 23.69 2.90
N LYS A 142 -18.71 23.50 4.18
CA LYS A 142 -19.19 24.35 5.27
C LYS A 142 -18.91 25.84 5.06
N PRO A 143 -17.70 26.28 4.66
CA PRO A 143 -17.44 27.70 4.45
C PRO A 143 -18.35 28.30 3.37
N ILE A 144 -18.50 27.61 2.25
CA ILE A 144 -19.34 28.04 1.12
C ILE A 144 -20.81 28.04 1.51
N GLY A 145 -21.25 26.99 2.20
CA GLY A 145 -22.65 26.87 2.64
C GLY A 145 -23.07 27.98 3.62
N LEU A 146 -22.18 28.31 4.57
CA LEU A 146 -22.44 29.40 5.52
C LEU A 146 -22.43 30.78 4.84
N GLU A 147 -21.48 31.04 3.96
CA GLU A 147 -21.44 32.29 3.19
C GLU A 147 -22.70 32.46 2.34
N ASN A 148 -23.19 31.45 1.69
CA ASN A 148 -24.42 31.49 0.89
C ASN A 148 -25.64 31.72 1.77
N HIS A 149 -25.69 31.12 2.98
CA HIS A 149 -26.75 31.36 3.95
C HIS A 149 -26.78 32.82 4.38
N GLU A 150 -25.63 33.39 4.79
CA GLU A 150 -25.52 34.76 5.21
C GLU A 150 -25.97 35.75 4.11
N LYS A 151 -25.55 35.53 2.86
CA LYS A 151 -25.99 36.33 1.71
C LYS A 151 -27.48 36.25 1.47
N ALA A 152 -28.11 35.10 1.72
CA ALA A 152 -29.55 34.93 1.56
C ALA A 152 -30.37 35.67 2.67
N MET A 153 -29.82 35.74 3.88
CA MET A 153 -30.46 36.43 5.00
C MET A 153 -30.40 37.96 4.91
N GLN A 154 -29.52 38.51 4.04
CA GLN A 154 -29.39 39.95 3.83
C GLN A 154 -30.28 40.50 2.70
N LYS A 155 -31.04 39.65 2.01
CA LYS A 155 -32.03 40.02 0.98
C LYS A 155 -33.43 40.18 1.58
#